data_bfcf4cef4dbbb67997b7fb4d3619b0a6
#
_entry.id   bfcf4cef4dbbb67997b7fb4d3619b0a6
#
_cell.length_a   1.000
_cell.length_b   1.000
_cell.length_c   1.000
_cell.angle_alpha   90.00
_cell.angle_beta   90.00
_cell.angle_gamma   90.00
#
_symmetry.space_group_name_H-M   'P 1'
#
loop_
_entity.id
_entity.type
_entity.pdbx_description
1 polymer ?
#
loop_
_entity_poly.entity_id
_entity_poly.type
_entity_poly.pdbx_seq_one_letter_code
_entity_poly.pdbx_strand_id
1 'polypeptide(L)'
;MQEEYPMQFRFRCAAVLTAVLLCSAAALPALAEETATPETADSASTYTGWKTVNGKDYWYENGVKQGTTGRGKEIYDPDSDAWYWLDADQGGAKAVNKDVYQESNGGKWVRYDANGHMIKGWDTNDDGTYYFDLITGAMAKGDIVVDNLPCSFDTTTGIGCNLMWHSMDGKDYWYEAGKRQGYDP
;
A
#
# COMPACT_ATOMS: atom_id res chain seq x y z
N MET A 1 -28.41 -32.50 13.11
CA MET A 1 -27.65 -32.15 14.32
C MET A 1 -26.67 -31.09 13.87
N GLN A 2 -27.05 -29.83 14.12
CA GLN A 2 -26.24 -28.66 13.81
C GLN A 2 -25.48 -28.29 15.08
N GLU A 3 -24.17 -28.24 15.03
CA GLU A 3 -23.38 -27.66 16.12
C GLU A 3 -22.99 -26.23 15.71
N GLU A 4 -23.63 -25.28 16.37
CA GLU A 4 -23.26 -23.87 16.33
C GLU A 4 -22.07 -23.64 17.27
N TYR A 5 -21.00 -23.02 16.74
CA TYR A 5 -19.92 -22.48 17.56
C TYR A 5 -20.14 -21.00 17.77
N PRO A 6 -20.32 -20.52 19.00
CA PRO A 6 -20.41 -19.08 19.26
C PRO A 6 -19.00 -18.47 19.39
N MET A 7 -18.70 -17.54 18.53
CA MET A 7 -17.54 -16.67 18.59
C MET A 7 -17.73 -15.61 19.68
N GLN A 8 -17.11 -15.78 20.83
CA GLN A 8 -17.15 -14.78 21.90
C GLN A 8 -16.00 -13.80 21.79
N PHE A 9 -16.29 -12.62 21.27
CA PHE A 9 -15.43 -11.44 21.41
C PHE A 9 -15.51 -10.92 22.85
N ARG A 10 -14.41 -11.05 23.60
CA ARG A 10 -14.27 -10.43 24.92
C ARG A 10 -13.51 -9.11 24.80
N PHE A 11 -14.25 -8.01 24.78
CA PHE A 11 -13.68 -6.70 25.12
C PHE A 11 -13.38 -6.65 26.61
N ARG A 12 -12.13 -6.38 26.98
CA ARG A 12 -11.76 -6.00 28.34
C ARG A 12 -11.50 -4.51 28.38
N CYS A 13 -12.48 -3.78 28.91
CA CYS A 13 -12.24 -2.44 29.46
C CYS A 13 -11.42 -2.55 30.73
N ALA A 14 -10.30 -1.86 30.80
CA ALA A 14 -9.55 -1.67 32.03
C ALA A 14 -9.90 -0.31 32.63
N ALA A 15 -10.20 -0.35 33.91
CA ALA A 15 -10.73 0.72 34.72
C ALA A 15 -9.69 1.79 35.05
N VAL A 16 -10.22 3.00 35.14
CA VAL A 16 -9.56 4.21 35.66
C VAL A 16 -9.37 4.06 37.16
N LEU A 17 -8.19 4.31 37.66
CA LEU A 17 -7.94 4.57 39.08
C LEU A 17 -7.39 6.00 39.25
N THR A 18 -8.17 6.79 39.95
CA THR A 18 -7.89 8.11 40.51
C THR A 18 -6.80 8.04 41.59
N ALA A 19 -5.82 8.93 41.53
CA ALA A 19 -4.94 9.21 42.69
C ALA A 19 -4.66 10.71 42.76
N VAL A 20 -5.22 11.25 43.76
CA VAL A 20 -4.85 12.25 44.79
C VAL A 20 -3.75 13.27 44.47
N LEU A 21 -4.16 14.53 44.58
CA LEU A 21 -3.42 15.78 44.67
C LEU A 21 -2.37 15.75 45.77
N LEU A 22 -1.15 16.14 45.45
CA LEU A 22 -0.20 16.78 46.39
C LEU A 22 0.42 17.99 45.69
N CYS A 23 0.05 19.15 46.24
CA CYS A 23 0.53 20.46 45.85
C CYS A 23 1.94 20.66 46.38
N SER A 24 2.95 20.80 45.54
CA SER A 24 4.22 21.42 45.90
C SER A 24 4.61 22.42 44.81
N ALA A 25 4.65 23.67 45.22
CA ALA A 25 5.11 24.78 44.40
C ALA A 25 6.62 24.62 44.13
N ALA A 26 6.99 24.34 42.90
CA ALA A 26 8.33 24.48 42.37
C ALA A 26 8.29 25.44 41.19
N ALA A 27 9.20 26.41 41.24
CA ALA A 27 9.34 27.47 40.24
C ALA A 27 9.49 26.90 38.83
N LEU A 28 8.68 27.40 37.90
CA LEU A 28 8.76 27.14 36.47
C LEU A 28 10.06 27.79 35.94
N PRO A 29 10.95 27.04 35.27
CA PRO A 29 11.86 27.65 34.34
C PRO A 29 11.04 28.15 33.16
N ALA A 30 11.27 29.41 32.77
CA ALA A 30 10.71 29.98 31.56
C ALA A 30 10.96 29.04 30.37
N LEU A 31 9.91 28.44 29.81
CA LEU A 31 9.96 27.84 28.50
C LEU A 31 10.31 29.00 27.55
N ALA A 32 11.53 28.95 27.01
CA ALA A 32 11.85 29.69 25.82
C ALA A 32 10.86 29.22 24.76
N GLU A 33 9.95 30.10 24.40
CA GLU A 33 9.11 30.00 23.21
C GLU A 33 10.10 29.94 22.06
N GLU A 34 10.31 28.71 21.54
CA GLU A 34 11.04 28.50 20.31
C GLU A 34 10.18 29.16 19.21
N THR A 35 10.45 30.43 18.99
CA THR A 35 9.94 31.15 17.84
C THR A 35 10.37 30.35 16.62
N ALA A 36 9.41 29.61 16.06
CA ALA A 36 9.53 29.08 14.72
C ALA A 36 9.89 30.27 13.84
N THR A 37 11.16 30.39 13.53
CA THR A 37 11.65 31.29 12.49
C THR A 37 10.80 30.97 11.26
N PRO A 38 10.08 31.93 10.66
CA PRO A 38 9.43 31.71 9.40
C PRO A 38 10.55 31.28 8.45
N GLU A 39 10.45 30.05 7.95
CA GLU A 39 11.33 29.53 6.92
C GLU A 39 11.29 30.55 5.81
N THR A 40 12.35 31.34 5.71
CA THR A 40 12.55 32.36 4.70
C THR A 40 12.20 31.70 3.39
N ALA A 41 11.24 32.28 2.66
CA ALA A 41 10.91 31.87 1.30
C ALA A 41 12.21 31.94 0.50
N ASP A 42 12.90 30.80 0.44
CA ASP A 42 14.13 30.63 -0.29
C ASP A 42 13.78 30.78 -1.78
N SER A 43 14.55 31.61 -2.44
CA SER A 43 14.51 31.85 -3.89
C SER A 43 14.21 30.53 -4.58
N ALA A 44 13.07 30.45 -5.31
CA ALA A 44 12.44 29.28 -5.89
C ALA A 44 13.46 28.18 -6.21
N SER A 45 13.57 27.20 -5.32
CA SER A 45 14.49 26.08 -5.48
C SER A 45 14.10 25.35 -6.76
N THR A 46 15.02 25.23 -7.70
CA THR A 46 14.83 24.44 -8.93
C THR A 46 15.05 22.95 -8.71
N TYR A 47 15.22 22.54 -7.46
CA TYR A 47 15.49 21.13 -7.10
C TYR A 47 14.34 20.21 -7.53
N THR A 48 14.69 19.15 -8.24
CA THR A 48 13.80 18.03 -8.57
C THR A 48 14.47 16.75 -8.09
N GLY A 49 13.75 15.91 -7.35
CA GLY A 49 14.26 14.64 -6.83
C GLY A 49 13.75 14.30 -5.43
N TRP A 50 14.34 13.27 -4.84
CA TRP A 50 13.98 12.77 -3.51
C TRP A 50 14.65 13.57 -2.38
N LYS A 51 13.89 13.88 -1.33
CA LYS A 51 14.41 14.37 -0.04
C LYS A 51 13.84 13.53 1.08
N THR A 52 14.72 13.10 1.99
CA THR A 52 14.32 12.42 3.22
C THR A 52 14.11 13.44 4.34
N VAL A 53 12.91 13.46 4.91
CA VAL A 53 12.55 14.32 6.03
C VAL A 53 11.91 13.46 7.12
N ASN A 54 12.46 13.48 8.32
CA ASN A 54 11.98 12.67 9.46
C ASN A 54 11.80 11.18 9.15
N GLY A 55 12.74 10.61 8.38
CA GLY A 55 12.75 9.19 8.01
C GLY A 55 11.74 8.80 6.92
N LYS A 56 11.09 9.75 6.28
CA LYS A 56 10.21 9.54 5.13
C LYS A 56 10.76 10.22 3.89
N ASP A 57 10.61 9.60 2.73
CA ASP A 57 11.05 10.14 1.45
C ASP A 57 9.90 10.89 0.77
N TYR A 58 10.22 12.05 0.21
CA TYR A 58 9.30 12.92 -0.52
C TYR A 58 9.91 13.33 -1.85
N TRP A 59 9.09 13.36 -2.89
CA TRP A 59 9.50 13.84 -4.20
C TRP A 59 9.19 15.31 -4.36
N TYR A 60 10.14 16.04 -4.88
CA TYR A 60 10.02 17.48 -5.21
C TYR A 60 10.17 17.69 -6.72
N GLU A 61 9.40 18.57 -7.28
CA GLU A 61 9.53 19.08 -8.65
C GLU A 61 9.66 20.60 -8.61
N ASN A 62 10.78 21.12 -9.10
CA ASN A 62 11.10 22.56 -9.04
C ASN A 62 10.93 23.16 -7.63
N GLY A 63 11.39 22.44 -6.62
CA GLY A 63 11.30 22.84 -5.22
C GLY A 63 9.94 22.63 -4.56
N VAL A 64 8.92 22.19 -5.31
CA VAL A 64 7.57 21.96 -4.78
C VAL A 64 7.38 20.48 -4.43
N LYS A 65 6.99 20.22 -3.20
CA LYS A 65 6.68 18.85 -2.73
C LYS A 65 5.44 18.32 -3.45
N GLN A 66 5.54 17.13 -4.00
CA GLN A 66 4.49 16.48 -4.78
C GLN A 66 3.62 15.53 -3.95
N GLY A 67 2.46 15.15 -4.50
CA GLY A 67 1.57 14.12 -3.92
C GLY A 67 0.84 14.56 -2.65
N THR A 68 0.74 15.85 -2.35
CA THR A 68 0.17 16.39 -1.10
C THR A 68 -1.34 16.60 -1.15
N THR A 69 -1.97 16.41 -2.31
CA THR A 69 -3.40 16.65 -2.53
C THR A 69 -4.09 15.48 -3.22
N GLY A 70 -5.41 15.45 -3.14
CA GLY A 70 -6.20 14.36 -3.69
C GLY A 70 -5.94 13.06 -2.94
N ARG A 71 -5.77 11.95 -3.66
CA ARG A 71 -5.41 10.64 -3.10
C ARG A 71 -3.90 10.39 -3.13
N GLY A 72 -3.15 11.22 -3.82
CA GLY A 72 -1.72 11.09 -4.04
C GLY A 72 -1.34 11.27 -5.52
N LYS A 73 -0.08 11.00 -5.82
CA LYS A 73 0.48 11.17 -7.17
C LYS A 73 1.41 10.01 -7.51
N GLU A 74 1.22 9.41 -8.68
CA GLU A 74 2.20 8.49 -9.25
C GLU A 74 3.31 9.26 -9.94
N ILE A 75 4.55 8.86 -9.73
CA ILE A 75 5.72 9.41 -10.41
C ILE A 75 6.61 8.29 -10.94
N TYR A 76 7.32 8.58 -12.01
CA TYR A 76 8.42 7.76 -12.51
C TYR A 76 9.73 8.44 -12.20
N ASP A 77 10.64 7.70 -11.60
CA ASP A 77 12.01 8.15 -11.34
C ASP A 77 12.96 7.43 -12.31
N PRO A 78 13.57 8.17 -13.26
CA PRO A 78 14.47 7.57 -14.25
C PRO A 78 15.79 7.07 -13.65
N ASP A 79 16.21 7.59 -12.51
CA ASP A 79 17.47 7.19 -11.87
C ASP A 79 17.38 5.77 -11.30
N SER A 80 16.22 5.40 -10.80
CA SER A 80 15.93 4.05 -10.28
C SER A 80 15.17 3.17 -11.27
N ASP A 81 14.76 3.69 -12.42
CA ASP A 81 13.89 3.03 -13.42
C ASP A 81 12.63 2.43 -12.79
N ALA A 82 12.00 3.18 -11.88
CA ALA A 82 10.87 2.70 -11.10
C ALA A 82 9.72 3.71 -10.98
N TRP A 83 8.51 3.18 -10.83
CA TRP A 83 7.32 3.95 -10.51
C TRP A 83 7.08 3.95 -9.01
N TYR A 84 6.67 5.09 -8.47
CA TYR A 84 6.41 5.33 -7.06
C TYR A 84 5.04 5.96 -6.86
N TRP A 85 4.48 5.78 -5.67
CA TRP A 85 3.29 6.49 -5.22
C TRP A 85 3.63 7.45 -4.09
N LEU A 86 3.22 8.70 -4.25
CA LEU A 86 3.29 9.74 -3.23
C LEU A 86 1.94 9.83 -2.55
N ASP A 87 1.87 9.37 -1.31
CA ASP A 87 0.63 9.18 -0.56
C ASP A 87 0.16 10.48 0.09
N ALA A 88 -0.97 11.03 -0.35
CA ALA A 88 -1.51 12.28 0.18
C ALA A 88 -1.92 12.15 1.66
N ASP A 89 -2.40 10.98 2.09
CA ASP A 89 -2.76 10.73 3.49
C ASP A 89 -1.54 10.74 4.41
N GLN A 90 -0.34 10.60 3.83
CA GLN A 90 0.94 10.71 4.50
C GLN A 90 1.68 12.01 4.13
N GLY A 91 0.94 13.03 3.65
CA GLY A 91 1.48 14.34 3.27
C GLY A 91 2.44 14.29 2.08
N GLY A 92 2.23 13.36 1.15
CA GLY A 92 3.05 13.15 -0.04
C GLY A 92 4.28 12.27 0.18
N ALA A 93 4.34 11.54 1.29
CA ALA A 93 5.43 10.57 1.51
C ALA A 93 5.35 9.40 0.52
N LYS A 94 6.51 8.85 0.17
CA LYS A 94 6.64 7.64 -0.63
C LYS A 94 5.92 6.48 0.03
N ALA A 95 5.00 5.83 -0.67
CA ALA A 95 4.35 4.61 -0.22
C ALA A 95 5.34 3.44 -0.26
N VAL A 96 5.37 2.63 0.80
CA VAL A 96 6.19 1.42 0.90
C VAL A 96 5.36 0.29 1.50
N ASN A 97 5.56 -0.96 1.05
CA ASN A 97 4.81 -2.14 1.49
C ASN A 97 3.30 -1.88 1.51
N LYS A 98 2.75 -1.31 0.43
CA LYS A 98 1.37 -0.83 0.41
C LYS A 98 0.68 -1.12 -0.91
N ASP A 99 -0.57 -1.60 -0.81
CA ASP A 99 -1.50 -1.63 -1.93
C ASP A 99 -2.24 -0.30 -2.03
N VAL A 100 -2.34 0.24 -3.23
CA VAL A 100 -2.95 1.54 -3.53
C VAL A 100 -4.00 1.37 -4.62
N TYR A 101 -5.19 1.93 -4.40
CA TYR A 101 -6.18 2.04 -5.44
C TYR A 101 -6.00 3.35 -6.20
N GLN A 102 -5.70 3.27 -7.48
CA GLN A 102 -5.58 4.40 -8.40
C GLN A 102 -6.87 4.52 -9.20
N GLU A 103 -7.56 5.66 -9.11
CA GLU A 103 -8.83 5.89 -9.82
C GLU A 103 -8.66 6.17 -11.30
N SER A 104 -7.47 6.60 -11.72
CA SER A 104 -7.17 6.92 -13.11
C SER A 104 -7.33 5.70 -14.02
N ASN A 105 -7.73 5.93 -15.26
CA ASN A 105 -7.83 4.90 -16.31
C ASN A 105 -8.75 3.70 -15.94
N GLY A 106 -9.89 4.00 -15.34
CA GLY A 106 -10.90 2.98 -15.01
C GLY A 106 -10.74 2.33 -13.65
N GLY A 107 -9.74 2.74 -12.88
CA GLY A 107 -9.47 2.23 -11.53
C GLY A 107 -8.66 0.94 -11.55
N LYS A 108 -7.59 0.91 -10.78
CA LYS A 108 -6.74 -0.28 -10.63
C LYS A 108 -6.15 -0.34 -9.22
N TRP A 109 -5.94 -1.53 -8.70
CA TRP A 109 -5.08 -1.77 -7.56
C TRP A 109 -3.65 -1.97 -8.04
N VAL A 110 -2.70 -1.35 -7.38
CA VAL A 110 -1.25 -1.52 -7.60
C VAL A 110 -0.57 -1.76 -6.26
N ARG A 111 0.57 -2.42 -6.26
CA ARG A 111 1.37 -2.71 -5.05
C ARG A 111 2.73 -2.05 -5.15
N TYR A 112 3.18 -1.49 -4.03
CA TYR A 112 4.53 -0.94 -3.87
C TYR A 112 5.30 -1.77 -2.85
N ASP A 113 6.54 -2.13 -3.18
CA ASP A 113 7.42 -2.95 -2.36
C ASP A 113 8.03 -2.18 -1.17
N ALA A 114 8.96 -2.80 -0.45
CA ALA A 114 9.67 -2.19 0.69
C ALA A 114 10.53 -0.98 0.31
N ASN A 115 10.94 -0.86 -0.95
CA ASN A 115 11.67 0.28 -1.49
C ASN A 115 10.74 1.35 -2.06
N GLY A 116 9.44 1.05 -2.16
CA GLY A 116 8.41 1.88 -2.77
C GLY A 116 8.31 1.72 -4.28
N HIS A 117 8.97 0.72 -4.88
CA HIS A 117 8.86 0.43 -6.30
C HIS A 117 7.52 -0.24 -6.61
N MET A 118 6.85 0.19 -7.68
CA MET A 118 5.67 -0.51 -8.18
C MET A 118 6.03 -1.94 -8.60
N ILE A 119 5.32 -2.90 -8.02
CA ILE A 119 5.48 -4.32 -8.36
C ILE A 119 4.82 -4.59 -9.71
N LYS A 120 5.51 -5.41 -10.53
CA LYS A 120 5.04 -5.91 -11.82
C LYS A 120 5.37 -7.39 -11.93
N GLY A 121 4.48 -8.14 -12.61
CA GLY A 121 4.63 -9.59 -12.72
C GLY A 121 4.13 -10.34 -11.48
N TRP A 122 4.70 -11.51 -11.25
CA TRP A 122 4.34 -12.36 -10.12
C TRP A 122 4.92 -11.84 -8.81
N ASP A 123 4.09 -11.84 -7.77
CA ASP A 123 4.47 -11.47 -6.39
C ASP A 123 3.82 -12.44 -5.41
N THR A 124 4.51 -12.75 -4.31
CA THR A 124 4.01 -13.66 -3.27
C THR A 124 4.32 -13.08 -1.89
N ASN A 125 3.30 -13.05 -1.04
CA ASN A 125 3.42 -12.68 0.36
C ASN A 125 2.73 -13.71 1.27
N ASP A 126 2.56 -13.41 2.55
CA ASP A 126 1.94 -14.31 3.53
C ASP A 126 0.45 -14.62 3.21
N ASP A 127 -0.25 -13.73 2.49
CA ASP A 127 -1.64 -13.91 2.10
C ASP A 127 -1.79 -14.80 0.87
N GLY A 128 -0.80 -14.83 -0.03
CA GLY A 128 -0.83 -15.66 -1.24
C GLY A 128 -0.01 -15.12 -2.39
N THR A 129 -0.30 -15.65 -3.58
CA THR A 129 0.35 -15.27 -4.83
C THR A 129 -0.55 -14.35 -5.65
N TYR A 130 0.04 -13.33 -6.23
CA TYR A 130 -0.61 -12.30 -7.03
C TYR A 130 0.08 -12.17 -8.38
N TYR A 131 -0.61 -11.55 -9.32
CA TYR A 131 -0.01 -11.09 -10.56
C TYR A 131 -0.34 -9.63 -10.81
N PHE A 132 0.65 -8.86 -11.20
CA PHE A 132 0.53 -7.47 -11.58
C PHE A 132 0.91 -7.29 -13.03
N ASP A 133 0.07 -6.61 -13.81
CA ASP A 133 0.32 -6.36 -15.23
C ASP A 133 1.70 -5.74 -15.48
N LEU A 134 2.44 -6.26 -16.42
CA LEU A 134 3.84 -5.85 -16.67
C LEU A 134 3.99 -4.41 -17.15
N ILE A 135 2.95 -3.83 -17.73
CA ILE A 135 2.96 -2.46 -18.26
C ILE A 135 2.41 -1.50 -17.23
N THR A 136 1.20 -1.77 -16.74
CA THR A 136 0.42 -0.84 -15.93
C THR A 136 0.57 -1.06 -14.42
N GLY A 137 1.13 -2.20 -13.99
CA GLY A 137 1.17 -2.61 -12.58
C GLY A 137 -0.20 -2.96 -11.99
N ALA A 138 -1.24 -3.10 -12.83
CA ALA A 138 -2.58 -3.43 -12.34
C ALA A 138 -2.64 -4.85 -11.76
N MET A 139 -3.16 -4.99 -10.54
CA MET A 139 -3.40 -6.27 -9.89
C MET A 139 -4.44 -7.07 -10.69
N ALA A 140 -4.10 -8.28 -11.05
CA ALA A 140 -4.99 -9.21 -11.72
C ALA A 140 -6.16 -9.61 -10.82
N LYS A 141 -7.35 -9.69 -11.41
CA LYS A 141 -8.58 -10.15 -10.77
C LYS A 141 -9.42 -10.92 -11.78
N GLY A 142 -10.02 -12.03 -11.32
CA GLY A 142 -10.77 -12.94 -12.21
C GLY A 142 -9.84 -13.75 -13.11
N ASP A 143 -10.38 -14.21 -14.22
CA ASP A 143 -9.69 -15.08 -15.17
C ASP A 143 -8.94 -14.26 -16.20
N ILE A 144 -7.64 -14.51 -16.33
CA ILE A 144 -6.74 -13.86 -17.29
C ILE A 144 -5.79 -14.86 -17.92
N VAL A 145 -5.09 -14.45 -18.97
CA VAL A 145 -4.01 -15.23 -19.57
C VAL A 145 -2.67 -14.55 -19.29
N VAL A 146 -1.74 -15.26 -18.63
CA VAL A 146 -0.38 -14.82 -18.36
C VAL A 146 0.57 -15.78 -19.06
N ASP A 147 1.45 -15.28 -19.94
CA ASP A 147 2.44 -16.09 -20.69
C ASP A 147 1.82 -17.30 -21.40
N ASN A 148 0.65 -17.09 -22.02
CA ASN A 148 -0.17 -18.12 -22.69
C ASN A 148 -0.75 -19.20 -21.75
N LEU A 149 -0.68 -19.02 -20.44
CA LEU A 149 -1.29 -19.88 -19.44
C LEU A 149 -2.55 -19.22 -18.88
N PRO A 150 -3.71 -19.88 -18.89
CA PRO A 150 -4.87 -19.42 -18.16
C PRO A 150 -4.58 -19.38 -16.67
N CYS A 151 -4.91 -18.25 -16.04
CA CYS A 151 -4.74 -17.99 -14.62
C CYS A 151 -6.06 -17.49 -14.05
N SER A 152 -6.32 -17.80 -12.78
CA SER A 152 -7.52 -17.35 -12.06
C SER A 152 -7.12 -16.71 -10.74
N PHE A 153 -7.71 -15.53 -10.47
CA PHE A 153 -7.48 -14.74 -9.26
C PHE A 153 -8.81 -14.38 -8.62
N ASP A 154 -8.84 -14.34 -7.30
CA ASP A 154 -10.03 -13.88 -6.58
C ASP A 154 -10.40 -12.45 -7.00
N THR A 155 -11.66 -12.22 -7.30
CA THR A 155 -12.12 -10.93 -7.85
C THR A 155 -12.10 -9.79 -6.85
N THR A 156 -12.07 -10.11 -5.55
CA THR A 156 -12.03 -9.13 -4.46
C THR A 156 -10.60 -8.86 -4.02
N THR A 157 -9.87 -9.91 -3.67
CA THR A 157 -8.53 -9.82 -3.06
C THR A 157 -7.40 -9.81 -4.07
N GLY A 158 -7.60 -10.37 -5.27
CA GLY A 158 -6.54 -10.58 -6.27
C GLY A 158 -5.61 -11.76 -5.94
N ILE A 159 -5.92 -12.56 -4.92
CA ILE A 159 -5.14 -13.74 -4.57
C ILE A 159 -5.36 -14.81 -5.64
N GLY A 160 -4.28 -15.39 -6.14
CA GLY A 160 -4.33 -16.50 -7.07
C GLY A 160 -5.02 -17.72 -6.45
N CYS A 161 -5.90 -18.36 -7.21
CA CYS A 161 -6.62 -19.55 -6.76
C CYS A 161 -5.62 -20.65 -6.40
N ASN A 162 -5.58 -21.02 -5.13
CA ASN A 162 -4.69 -22.03 -4.61
C ASN A 162 -5.37 -23.40 -4.66
N LEU A 163 -4.65 -24.41 -5.17
CA LEU A 163 -4.99 -25.84 -5.09
C LEU A 163 -6.49 -26.12 -5.28
N MET A 164 -7.06 -25.76 -6.42
CA MET A 164 -8.48 -25.94 -6.66
C MET A 164 -8.78 -26.35 -8.10
N TRP A 165 -9.90 -27.07 -8.26
CA TRP A 165 -10.51 -27.26 -9.57
C TRP A 165 -11.34 -26.02 -9.91
N HIS A 166 -11.15 -25.51 -11.10
CA HIS A 166 -11.94 -24.40 -11.65
C HIS A 166 -12.54 -24.80 -12.99
N SER A 167 -13.86 -24.68 -13.10
CA SER A 167 -14.58 -25.02 -14.33
C SER A 167 -14.58 -23.81 -15.28
N MET A 168 -14.07 -23.99 -16.49
CA MET A 168 -14.06 -23.00 -17.55
C MET A 168 -14.45 -23.67 -18.88
N ASP A 169 -15.38 -23.07 -19.62
CA ASP A 169 -15.89 -23.60 -20.90
C ASP A 169 -16.38 -25.06 -20.81
N GLY A 170 -16.99 -25.43 -19.68
CA GLY A 170 -17.50 -26.77 -19.43
C GLY A 170 -16.43 -27.83 -19.20
N LYS A 171 -15.23 -27.43 -18.87
CA LYS A 171 -14.10 -28.30 -18.51
C LYS A 171 -13.54 -27.91 -17.14
N ASP A 172 -13.09 -28.89 -16.38
CA ASP A 172 -12.45 -28.67 -15.09
C ASP A 172 -10.93 -28.62 -15.26
N TYR A 173 -10.32 -27.64 -14.64
CA TYR A 173 -8.87 -27.43 -14.67
C TYR A 173 -8.36 -27.33 -13.26
N TRP A 174 -7.19 -27.94 -13.00
CA TRP A 174 -6.47 -27.78 -11.74
C TRP A 174 -5.63 -26.53 -11.73
N TYR A 175 -5.75 -25.75 -10.68
CA TYR A 175 -4.98 -24.52 -10.47
C TYR A 175 -4.11 -24.63 -9.23
N GLU A 176 -2.89 -24.10 -9.32
CA GLU A 176 -1.95 -23.91 -8.23
C GLU A 176 -1.41 -22.47 -8.26
N ALA A 177 -1.55 -21.74 -7.17
CA ALA A 177 -1.13 -20.34 -7.05
C ALA A 177 -1.61 -19.45 -8.23
N GLY A 178 -2.86 -19.61 -8.63
CA GLY A 178 -3.47 -18.89 -9.74
C GLY A 178 -3.14 -19.42 -11.14
N LYS A 179 -2.21 -20.35 -11.29
CA LYS A 179 -1.80 -20.90 -12.60
C LYS A 179 -2.47 -22.22 -12.89
N ARG A 180 -3.02 -22.37 -14.11
CA ARG A 180 -3.52 -23.64 -14.58
C ARG A 180 -2.38 -24.64 -14.80
N GLN A 181 -2.46 -25.82 -14.16
CA GLN A 181 -1.41 -26.85 -14.22
C GLN A 181 -1.65 -27.88 -15.33
N GLY A 182 -2.84 -28.29 -15.56
CA GLY A 182 -3.14 -29.32 -16.54
C GLY A 182 -4.62 -29.35 -16.90
N TYR A 183 -4.91 -30.17 -17.88
CA TYR A 183 -6.25 -30.56 -18.24
C TYR A 183 -6.46 -32.02 -17.84
N ASP A 184 -7.49 -32.27 -17.06
CA ASP A 184 -8.01 -33.62 -16.85
C ASP A 184 -9.14 -33.84 -17.87
N PRO A 185 -9.00 -34.78 -18.82
CA PRO A 185 -9.94 -34.98 -19.92
C PRO A 185 -11.28 -35.55 -19.47
#